data_fdb903e6906b1e162e5b9a269b968abe
#
_entry.id   fdb903e6906b1e162e5b9a269b968abe
#
_cell.length_a   1.000
_cell.length_b   1.000
_cell.length_c   1.000
_cell.angle_alpha   90.00
_cell.angle_beta   90.00
_cell.angle_gamma   90.00
#
_symmetry.space_group_name_H-M   'P 1'
#
loop_
_entity.id
_entity.type
_entity.pdbx_description
1 polymer ?
#
loop_
_entity_poly.entity_id
_entity_poly.type
_entity_poly.pdbx_seq_one_letter_code
_entity_poly.pdbx_strand_id
1 'polypeptide(L)'
;MTSRFAALALASGSLSVPAAATATEFPVPELFLWTGTTSVTPVTPARPAEPLLAPELERPAMPVARLVWLDPAGIALGADQVAQPAVTELLREMGVEARWRRGDPHELSRPGELRIILLPRPGVFENGLPVLGATPAQFEGEPHVWVHVPSVGSAVGIDRMRPGMRLDVHAARRLGTGLSRVVAHELVHALVPALPHGKGLMAARLDRRMLTGPSVPVDADVGLAVRAALAGIRPVAPPTDTILAAESSREEPES
;
A
#
# COMPACT_ATOMS: atom_id res chain seq x y z
N MET A 1 -53.25 8.66 14.82
CA MET A 1 -51.93 7.99 14.97
C MET A 1 -50.94 9.03 15.38
N THR A 2 -50.59 9.03 16.65
CA THR A 2 -49.88 10.09 17.36
C THR A 2 -48.36 9.79 17.36
N SER A 3 -47.60 10.67 16.71
CA SER A 3 -46.14 10.63 16.70
C SER A 3 -45.56 11.22 18.01
N ARG A 4 -44.78 10.45 18.75
CA ARG A 4 -44.04 10.90 19.95
C ARG A 4 -42.62 11.31 19.55
N PHE A 5 -42.33 12.58 19.63
CA PHE A 5 -40.94 13.10 19.61
C PHE A 5 -40.32 12.91 20.99
N ALA A 6 -39.20 12.22 21.04
CA ALA A 6 -38.32 12.17 22.22
C ALA A 6 -37.19 13.19 22.03
N ALA A 7 -37.12 14.17 22.91
CA ALA A 7 -36.02 15.14 22.99
C ALA A 7 -34.86 14.53 23.77
N LEU A 8 -33.66 14.55 23.19
CA LEU A 8 -32.44 14.13 23.86
C LEU A 8 -31.67 15.37 24.30
N ALA A 9 -31.47 15.52 25.61
CA ALA A 9 -30.76 16.62 26.25
C ALA A 9 -29.25 16.44 26.06
N LEU A 10 -28.58 17.50 25.60
CA LEU A 10 -27.13 17.63 25.51
C LEU A 10 -26.56 18.03 26.88
N ALA A 11 -25.77 17.18 27.50
CA ALA A 11 -24.97 17.50 28.68
C ALA A 11 -23.63 18.11 28.25
N SER A 12 -23.43 19.40 28.57
CA SER A 12 -22.18 20.13 28.34
C SER A 12 -21.19 19.77 29.48
N GLY A 13 -20.19 18.96 29.15
CA GLY A 13 -19.07 18.67 30.03
C GLY A 13 -17.87 19.57 29.73
N SER A 14 -17.60 20.53 30.63
CA SER A 14 -16.39 21.37 30.61
C SER A 14 -15.18 20.55 31.02
N LEU A 15 -14.21 20.36 30.14
CA LEU A 15 -12.90 19.80 30.47
C LEU A 15 -11.91 20.93 30.70
N SER A 16 -11.51 21.06 31.99
CA SER A 16 -10.41 21.91 32.43
C SER A 16 -9.07 21.34 31.97
N VAL A 17 -8.27 22.17 31.30
CA VAL A 17 -6.89 21.87 30.91
C VAL A 17 -5.98 22.31 32.04
N PRO A 18 -5.10 21.46 32.61
CA PRO A 18 -4.05 21.93 33.52
C PRO A 18 -2.86 22.48 32.72
N ALA A 19 -2.43 23.66 33.10
CA ALA A 19 -1.26 24.35 32.59
C ALA A 19 0.04 23.85 33.28
N ALA A 20 1.15 24.11 32.56
CA ALA A 20 2.53 24.17 33.00
C ALA A 20 3.28 22.87 33.28
N ALA A 21 4.08 22.48 32.26
CA ALA A 21 5.33 21.75 32.48
C ALA A 21 6.50 22.73 32.36
N THR A 22 7.22 22.90 33.46
CA THR A 22 8.43 23.68 33.64
C THR A 22 9.58 23.13 32.78
N ALA A 23 10.25 24.03 32.07
CA ALA A 23 11.47 23.72 31.32
C ALA A 23 12.60 23.37 32.30
N THR A 24 13.15 22.18 32.14
CA THR A 24 14.36 21.74 32.88
C THR A 24 15.55 22.16 32.02
N GLU A 25 16.31 23.13 32.57
CA GLU A 25 17.60 23.53 31.99
C GLU A 25 18.61 22.39 32.18
N PHE A 26 19.22 21.95 31.10
CA PHE A 26 20.35 21.01 31.11
C PHE A 26 21.65 21.81 31.22
N PRO A 27 22.56 21.43 32.15
CA PRO A 27 23.86 22.08 32.25
C PRO A 27 24.75 21.74 31.07
N VAL A 28 25.33 22.77 30.48
CA VAL A 28 26.35 22.65 29.44
C VAL A 28 27.67 22.21 30.06
N PRO A 29 28.34 21.13 29.58
CA PRO A 29 29.65 20.78 30.16
C PRO A 29 30.72 21.75 29.63
N GLU A 30 31.54 22.22 30.60
CA GLU A 30 32.68 23.09 30.37
C GLU A 30 33.71 22.42 29.44
N LEU A 31 34.09 23.15 28.38
CA LEU A 31 35.18 22.77 27.48
C LEU A 31 36.52 22.92 28.19
N PHE A 32 37.19 21.79 28.50
CA PHE A 32 38.57 21.77 28.94
C PHE A 32 39.50 22.18 27.78
N LEU A 33 40.05 23.39 27.86
CA LEU A 33 41.12 23.84 26.99
C LEU A 33 42.42 23.19 27.42
N TRP A 34 42.89 22.18 26.68
CA TRP A 34 44.19 21.59 26.84
C TRP A 34 45.22 22.33 25.98
N THR A 35 46.05 23.22 26.60
CA THR A 35 47.17 23.88 25.94
C THR A 35 48.44 23.08 26.20
N GLY A 36 48.68 22.09 25.34
CA GLY A 36 49.95 21.32 25.34
C GLY A 36 50.69 21.55 24.02
N THR A 37 51.67 22.47 24.03
CA THR A 37 52.58 22.67 22.90
C THR A 37 53.65 21.58 22.90
N THR A 38 53.40 20.51 22.15
CA THR A 38 54.45 19.51 21.83
C THR A 38 54.91 19.73 20.41
N SER A 39 56.17 20.16 20.28
CA SER A 39 56.87 20.27 19.00
C SER A 39 57.10 18.90 18.39
N VAL A 40 56.35 18.53 17.39
CA VAL A 40 56.46 17.28 16.67
C VAL A 40 57.18 17.55 15.35
N THR A 41 58.35 16.97 15.18
CA THR A 41 59.08 16.95 13.90
C THR A 41 58.21 16.32 12.81
N PRO A 42 58.07 16.94 11.63
CA PRO A 42 57.21 16.36 10.59
C PRO A 42 57.88 15.11 10.01
N VAL A 43 57.35 13.95 10.40
CA VAL A 43 57.60 12.69 9.69
C VAL A 43 56.69 12.75 8.45
N THR A 44 57.30 12.80 7.26
CA THR A 44 56.58 12.71 6.00
C THR A 44 55.80 11.39 5.98
N PRO A 45 54.46 11.40 5.99
CA PRO A 45 53.73 10.16 5.94
C PRO A 45 53.94 9.52 4.57
N ALA A 46 54.39 8.25 4.58
CA ALA A 46 54.35 7.42 3.38
C ALA A 46 52.93 7.44 2.82
N ARG A 47 52.79 7.85 1.55
CA ARG A 47 51.52 7.90 0.84
C ARG A 47 50.81 6.55 1.05
N PRO A 48 49.65 6.49 1.70
CA PRO A 48 48.92 5.24 1.83
C PRO A 48 48.64 4.73 0.42
N ALA A 49 48.97 3.46 0.17
CA ALA A 49 48.60 2.78 -1.05
C ALA A 49 47.05 2.97 -1.23
N GLU A 50 46.65 3.58 -2.35
CA GLU A 50 45.23 3.71 -2.66
C GLU A 50 44.61 2.33 -2.54
N PRO A 51 43.57 2.15 -1.69
CA PRO A 51 42.87 0.88 -1.65
C PRO A 51 42.35 0.63 -3.07
N LEU A 52 42.76 -0.47 -3.69
CA LEU A 52 42.21 -0.98 -4.91
C LEU A 52 40.71 -1.06 -4.64
N LEU A 53 39.92 -0.08 -5.18
CA LEU A 53 38.47 -0.07 -5.11
C LEU A 53 38.05 -1.43 -5.66
N ALA A 54 37.63 -2.32 -4.76
CA ALA A 54 36.97 -3.55 -5.16
C ALA A 54 35.87 -3.14 -6.17
N PRO A 55 35.75 -3.82 -7.32
CA PRO A 55 34.74 -3.48 -8.28
C PRO A 55 33.39 -3.39 -7.53
N GLU A 56 32.83 -2.19 -7.52
CA GLU A 56 31.54 -1.94 -6.91
C GLU A 56 30.57 -2.90 -7.59
N LEU A 57 30.20 -3.97 -6.88
CA LEU A 57 29.25 -4.96 -7.36
C LEU A 57 28.01 -4.18 -7.71
N GLU A 58 27.81 -3.91 -9.00
CA GLU A 58 26.61 -3.24 -9.52
C GLU A 58 25.40 -3.96 -8.92
N ARG A 59 24.76 -3.32 -7.96
CA ARG A 59 23.51 -3.85 -7.42
C ARG A 59 22.54 -3.95 -8.59
N PRO A 60 21.93 -5.12 -8.84
CA PRO A 60 21.00 -5.27 -9.95
C PRO A 60 19.94 -4.19 -9.81
N ALA A 61 19.74 -3.42 -10.88
CA ALA A 61 18.75 -2.36 -10.91
C ALA A 61 17.38 -2.93 -10.53
N MET A 62 16.67 -2.26 -9.60
CA MET A 62 15.33 -2.68 -9.23
C MET A 62 14.41 -2.56 -10.44
N PRO A 63 13.54 -3.55 -10.70
CA PRO A 63 12.54 -3.43 -11.76
C PRO A 63 11.60 -2.27 -11.47
N VAL A 64 11.13 -1.60 -12.53
CA VAL A 64 10.31 -0.39 -12.44
C VAL A 64 8.87 -0.70 -12.78
N ALA A 65 7.96 -0.41 -11.86
CA ALA A 65 6.52 -0.39 -12.11
C ALA A 65 6.08 1.04 -12.49
N ARG A 66 5.53 1.21 -13.70
CA ARG A 66 4.99 2.48 -14.18
C ARG A 66 3.51 2.56 -13.85
N LEU A 67 3.14 3.41 -12.92
CA LEU A 67 1.80 3.48 -12.35
C LEU A 67 1.06 4.73 -12.83
N VAL A 68 -0.17 4.55 -13.27
CA VAL A 68 -1.04 5.63 -13.74
C VAL A 68 -2.24 5.74 -12.81
N TRP A 69 -2.36 6.87 -12.11
CA TRP A 69 -3.47 7.15 -11.20
C TRP A 69 -4.59 7.85 -11.94
N LEU A 70 -5.78 7.24 -11.94
CA LEU A 70 -6.99 7.74 -12.58
C LEU A 70 -8.09 7.94 -11.54
N ASP A 71 -8.38 9.20 -11.21
CA ASP A 71 -9.50 9.59 -10.35
C ASP A 71 -10.41 10.60 -11.09
N PRO A 72 -11.17 10.12 -12.11
CA PRO A 72 -11.98 11.01 -12.93
C PRO A 72 -13.09 11.71 -12.16
N ALA A 73 -13.53 11.15 -11.05
CA ALA A 73 -14.58 11.71 -10.21
C ALA A 73 -14.04 12.60 -9.07
N GLY A 74 -12.71 12.67 -8.87
CA GLY A 74 -12.11 13.40 -7.75
C GLY A 74 -12.53 12.89 -6.39
N ILE A 75 -12.82 11.58 -6.28
CA ILE A 75 -13.36 11.00 -5.05
C ILE A 75 -12.30 10.76 -3.98
N ALA A 76 -11.04 10.63 -4.37
CA ALA A 76 -9.92 10.41 -3.46
C ALA A 76 -9.07 11.67 -3.23
N LEU A 77 -9.61 12.86 -3.52
CA LEU A 77 -8.89 14.14 -3.35
C LEU A 77 -8.31 14.29 -1.94
N GLY A 78 -6.99 14.49 -1.87
CA GLY A 78 -6.23 14.59 -0.62
C GLY A 78 -5.78 13.23 -0.05
N ALA A 79 -6.51 12.16 -0.28
CA ALA A 79 -6.08 10.80 0.11
C ALA A 79 -5.00 10.25 -0.83
N ASP A 80 -4.96 10.68 -2.09
CA ASP A 80 -3.94 10.34 -3.08
C ASP A 80 -2.53 10.73 -2.63
N GLN A 81 -2.39 11.86 -1.92
CA GLN A 81 -1.11 12.32 -1.35
C GLN A 81 -0.55 11.37 -0.27
N VAL A 82 -1.40 10.56 0.34
CA VAL A 82 -1.01 9.53 1.31
C VAL A 82 -0.91 8.17 0.63
N ALA A 83 -1.83 7.85 -0.27
CA ALA A 83 -1.91 6.54 -0.91
C ALA A 83 -0.70 6.27 -1.81
N GLN A 84 -0.33 7.19 -2.69
CA GLN A 84 0.76 6.98 -3.66
C GLN A 84 2.13 6.75 -2.99
N PRO A 85 2.57 7.57 -2.00
CA PRO A 85 3.80 7.29 -1.26
C PRO A 85 3.76 5.95 -0.51
N ALA A 86 2.61 5.59 0.08
CA ALA A 86 2.47 4.34 0.81
C ALA A 86 2.50 3.11 -0.12
N VAL A 87 1.91 3.18 -1.33
CA VAL A 87 2.08 2.13 -2.35
C VAL A 87 3.53 2.03 -2.79
N THR A 88 4.20 3.17 -3.00
CA THR A 88 5.63 3.21 -3.35
C THR A 88 6.47 2.48 -2.32
N GLU A 89 6.18 2.69 -1.03
CA GLU A 89 6.89 2.01 0.05
C GLU A 89 6.64 0.50 0.04
N LEU A 90 5.38 0.06 -0.11
CA LEU A 90 5.04 -1.36 -0.23
C LEU A 90 5.73 -2.04 -1.43
N LEU A 91 5.78 -1.37 -2.58
CA LEU A 91 6.50 -1.87 -3.75
C LEU A 91 8.02 -1.89 -3.52
N ARG A 92 8.56 -0.91 -2.80
CA ARG A 92 9.97 -0.88 -2.43
C ARG A 92 10.34 -2.04 -1.49
N GLU A 93 9.45 -2.40 -0.55
CA GLU A 93 9.60 -3.60 0.29
C GLU A 93 9.62 -4.88 -0.57
N MET A 94 8.90 -4.90 -1.68
CA MET A 94 8.94 -5.98 -2.67
C MET A 94 10.19 -5.93 -3.58
N GLY A 95 11.04 -4.91 -3.45
CA GLY A 95 12.21 -4.68 -4.30
C GLY A 95 11.88 -4.12 -5.67
N VAL A 96 10.83 -3.30 -5.79
CA VAL A 96 10.33 -2.68 -7.01
C VAL A 96 10.34 -1.15 -6.86
N GLU A 97 10.84 -0.44 -7.88
CA GLU A 97 10.74 1.01 -7.98
C GLU A 97 9.38 1.39 -8.58
N ALA A 98 8.65 2.29 -7.92
CA ALA A 98 7.38 2.82 -8.45
C ALA A 98 7.59 4.19 -9.10
N ARG A 99 7.08 4.36 -10.33
CA ARG A 99 7.05 5.65 -11.03
C ARG A 99 5.62 6.03 -11.34
N TRP A 100 5.19 7.17 -10.78
CA TRP A 100 3.82 7.64 -10.85
C TRP A 100 3.62 8.71 -11.92
N ARG A 101 2.45 8.67 -12.56
CA ARG A 101 1.87 9.81 -13.26
C ARG A 101 0.37 9.87 -13.03
N ARG A 102 -0.20 11.06 -13.15
CA ARG A 102 -1.65 11.21 -13.30
C ARG A 102 -2.02 10.95 -14.75
N GLY A 103 -3.07 10.18 -14.96
CA GLY A 103 -3.59 9.91 -16.30
C GLY A 103 -4.88 10.65 -16.56
N ASP A 104 -5.19 10.81 -17.84
CA ASP A 104 -6.52 11.18 -18.31
C ASP A 104 -7.30 9.89 -18.61
N PRO A 105 -8.59 9.77 -18.21
CA PRO A 105 -9.42 8.62 -18.54
C PRO A 105 -9.56 8.35 -20.05
N HIS A 106 -9.40 9.39 -20.86
CA HIS A 106 -9.50 9.31 -22.34
C HIS A 106 -8.15 9.08 -23.01
N GLU A 107 -7.05 9.12 -22.26
CA GLU A 107 -5.72 8.87 -22.79
C GLU A 107 -5.55 7.35 -23.04
N LEU A 108 -5.00 7.02 -24.19
CA LEU A 108 -4.60 5.64 -24.48
C LEU A 108 -3.48 5.23 -23.50
N SER A 109 -3.55 4.00 -23.05
CA SER A 109 -2.51 3.38 -22.25
C SER A 109 -1.20 3.31 -23.03
N ARG A 110 -0.08 3.45 -22.32
CA ARG A 110 1.25 3.23 -22.91
C ARG A 110 1.75 1.84 -22.53
N PRO A 111 2.48 1.17 -23.40
CA PRO A 111 3.01 -0.16 -23.12
C PRO A 111 3.75 -0.23 -21.79
N GLY A 112 3.40 -1.23 -20.97
CA GLY A 112 4.01 -1.46 -19.65
C GLY A 112 3.53 -0.52 -18.54
N GLU A 113 2.45 0.24 -18.75
CA GLU A 113 1.78 0.99 -17.67
C GLU A 113 0.72 0.14 -16.96
N LEU A 114 0.66 0.28 -15.65
CA LEU A 114 -0.37 -0.29 -14.78
C LEU A 114 -1.35 0.81 -14.40
N ARG A 115 -2.59 0.73 -14.85
CA ARG A 115 -3.61 1.75 -14.59
C ARG A 115 -4.38 1.44 -13.32
N ILE A 116 -4.45 2.40 -12.40
CA ILE A 116 -5.22 2.33 -11.16
C ILE A 116 -6.42 3.24 -11.32
N ILE A 117 -7.61 2.65 -11.45
CA ILE A 117 -8.86 3.35 -11.74
C ILE A 117 -9.69 3.41 -10.47
N LEU A 118 -9.92 4.63 -9.96
CA LEU A 118 -10.72 4.87 -8.79
C LEU A 118 -12.19 5.02 -9.18
N LEU A 119 -13.03 4.15 -8.64
CA LEU A 119 -14.45 4.09 -8.93
C LEU A 119 -15.25 4.81 -7.84
N PRO A 120 -16.16 5.74 -8.21
CA PRO A 120 -16.98 6.48 -7.26
C PRO A 120 -18.19 5.68 -6.75
N ARG A 121 -18.32 4.42 -7.12
CA ARG A 121 -19.42 3.54 -6.74
C ARG A 121 -18.91 2.46 -5.78
N PRO A 122 -19.71 2.04 -4.78
CA PRO A 122 -19.38 0.88 -3.99
C PRO A 122 -19.35 -0.37 -4.87
N GLY A 123 -18.38 -1.24 -4.62
CA GLY A 123 -18.33 -2.57 -5.21
C GLY A 123 -19.10 -3.55 -4.34
N VAL A 124 -19.86 -4.44 -4.96
CA VAL A 124 -20.64 -5.47 -4.28
C VAL A 124 -20.54 -6.78 -5.06
N PHE A 125 -20.21 -7.86 -4.40
CA PHE A 125 -20.31 -9.20 -4.96
C PHE A 125 -21.79 -9.63 -5.10
N GLU A 126 -22.06 -10.68 -5.88
CA GLU A 126 -23.39 -11.28 -6.01
C GLU A 126 -24.00 -11.70 -4.67
N ASN A 127 -23.18 -12.10 -3.71
CA ASN A 127 -23.58 -12.45 -2.34
C ASN A 127 -23.76 -11.23 -1.41
N GLY A 128 -23.69 -10.01 -1.92
CA GLY A 128 -23.84 -8.76 -1.16
C GLY A 128 -22.63 -8.31 -0.35
N LEU A 129 -21.52 -9.04 -0.39
CA LEU A 129 -20.30 -8.63 0.31
C LEU A 129 -19.61 -7.43 -0.40
N PRO A 130 -19.03 -6.48 0.35
CA PRO A 130 -18.35 -5.35 -0.25
C PRO A 130 -17.06 -5.79 -0.96
N VAL A 131 -16.88 -5.29 -2.19
CA VAL A 131 -15.64 -5.38 -2.96
C VAL A 131 -14.85 -4.10 -2.75
N LEU A 132 -13.59 -4.21 -2.33
CA LEU A 132 -12.69 -3.07 -2.13
C LEU A 132 -11.94 -2.73 -3.41
N GLY A 133 -11.43 -3.75 -4.11
CA GLY A 133 -10.73 -3.67 -5.37
C GLY A 133 -11.00 -4.88 -6.23
N ALA A 134 -10.60 -4.83 -7.48
CA ALA A 134 -10.67 -5.93 -8.41
C ALA A 134 -9.63 -5.78 -9.52
N THR A 135 -9.04 -6.90 -9.90
CA THR A 135 -8.18 -7.01 -11.07
C THR A 135 -8.90 -7.90 -12.08
N PRO A 136 -9.33 -7.36 -13.23
CA PRO A 136 -10.01 -8.16 -14.24
C PRO A 136 -9.09 -9.23 -14.82
N ALA A 137 -9.47 -10.49 -14.67
CA ALA A 137 -8.66 -11.65 -15.09
C ALA A 137 -8.52 -11.82 -16.62
N GLN A 138 -9.36 -11.14 -17.40
CA GLN A 138 -9.50 -11.39 -18.86
C GLN A 138 -9.68 -10.09 -19.63
N PHE A 139 -8.74 -9.18 -19.52
CA PHE A 139 -8.70 -8.08 -20.47
C PHE A 139 -7.59 -8.36 -21.48
N GLU A 140 -7.97 -8.52 -22.76
CA GLU A 140 -7.05 -8.40 -23.88
C GLU A 140 -6.58 -6.95 -23.92
N GLY A 141 -5.54 -6.63 -23.16
CA GLY A 141 -5.06 -5.26 -23.06
C GLY A 141 -4.06 -5.10 -21.92
N GLU A 142 -3.77 -3.85 -21.60
CA GLU A 142 -2.85 -3.53 -20.54
C GLU A 142 -3.45 -3.78 -19.15
N PRO A 143 -2.63 -4.25 -18.19
CA PRO A 143 -3.13 -4.57 -16.85
C PRO A 143 -3.63 -3.32 -16.16
N HIS A 144 -4.83 -3.43 -15.57
CA HIS A 144 -5.44 -2.35 -14.80
C HIS A 144 -6.09 -2.90 -13.53
N VAL A 145 -6.24 -2.01 -12.58
CA VAL A 145 -6.78 -2.26 -11.24
C VAL A 145 -7.96 -1.34 -11.03
N TRP A 146 -9.06 -1.87 -10.56
CA TRP A 146 -10.22 -1.10 -10.10
C TRP A 146 -10.23 -1.00 -8.58
N VAL A 147 -10.50 0.18 -8.05
CA VAL A 147 -10.65 0.38 -6.61
C VAL A 147 -11.95 1.12 -6.33
N HIS A 148 -12.82 0.49 -5.56
CA HIS A 148 -14.11 1.05 -5.15
C HIS A 148 -13.92 1.94 -3.92
N VAL A 149 -13.66 3.23 -4.15
CA VAL A 149 -13.29 4.16 -3.06
C VAL A 149 -14.35 4.25 -1.96
N PRO A 150 -15.68 4.27 -2.23
CA PRO A 150 -16.67 4.26 -1.15
C PRO A 150 -16.64 2.98 -0.30
N SER A 151 -16.35 1.81 -0.90
CA SER A 151 -16.20 0.55 -0.15
C SER A 151 -14.98 0.61 0.77
N VAL A 152 -13.84 1.11 0.27
CA VAL A 152 -12.64 1.32 1.09
C VAL A 152 -12.92 2.33 2.20
N GLY A 153 -13.58 3.45 1.88
CA GLY A 153 -13.99 4.45 2.86
C GLY A 153 -14.80 3.84 4.00
N SER A 154 -15.86 3.09 3.68
CA SER A 154 -16.68 2.40 4.68
C SER A 154 -15.85 1.42 5.52
N ALA A 155 -14.97 0.64 4.90
CA ALA A 155 -14.12 -0.30 5.61
C ALA A 155 -13.15 0.36 6.60
N VAL A 156 -12.69 1.60 6.32
CA VAL A 156 -11.85 2.38 7.24
C VAL A 156 -12.66 3.33 8.16
N GLY A 157 -14.00 3.24 8.12
CA GLY A 157 -14.90 4.02 8.98
C GLY A 157 -15.13 5.46 8.50
N ILE A 158 -15.22 5.64 7.19
CA ILE A 158 -15.63 6.89 6.54
C ILE A 158 -16.90 6.60 5.73
N ASP A 159 -18.03 6.97 6.30
CA ASP A 159 -19.32 6.72 5.66
C ASP A 159 -19.66 7.80 4.64
N ARG A 160 -20.51 7.42 3.66
CA ARG A 160 -21.14 8.33 2.70
C ARG A 160 -20.17 9.16 1.86
N MET A 161 -19.12 8.53 1.38
CA MET A 161 -18.21 9.19 0.44
C MET A 161 -18.93 9.61 -0.85
N ARG A 162 -18.63 10.82 -1.31
CA ARG A 162 -19.19 11.40 -2.55
C ARG A 162 -18.09 12.09 -3.35
N PRO A 163 -18.20 12.13 -4.68
CA PRO A 163 -17.32 12.94 -5.51
C PRO A 163 -17.25 14.39 -5.03
N GLY A 164 -16.07 14.98 -5.01
CA GLY A 164 -15.85 16.35 -4.56
C GLY A 164 -15.95 16.59 -3.04
N MET A 165 -16.18 15.55 -2.24
CA MET A 165 -16.23 15.67 -0.78
C MET A 165 -14.84 16.03 -0.26
N ARG A 166 -14.75 17.10 0.54
CA ARG A 166 -13.51 17.43 1.26
C ARG A 166 -13.42 16.58 2.52
N LEU A 167 -12.34 15.82 2.63
CA LEU A 167 -12.00 15.06 3.82
C LEU A 167 -11.14 15.93 4.76
N ASP A 168 -11.36 15.79 6.07
CA ASP A 168 -10.39 16.30 7.03
C ASP A 168 -9.07 15.50 6.94
N VAL A 169 -8.00 16.03 7.54
CA VAL A 169 -6.66 15.43 7.47
C VAL A 169 -6.63 13.99 7.99
N HIS A 170 -7.39 13.70 9.05
CA HIS A 170 -7.42 12.36 9.63
C HIS A 170 -8.20 11.37 8.76
N ALA A 171 -9.31 11.80 8.19
CA ALA A 171 -10.08 10.99 7.24
C ALA A 171 -9.30 10.76 5.95
N ALA A 172 -8.66 11.80 5.40
CA ALA A 172 -7.81 11.68 4.21
C ALA A 172 -6.65 10.70 4.45
N ARG A 173 -6.00 10.78 5.62
CA ARG A 173 -4.92 9.85 6.00
C ARG A 173 -5.43 8.42 6.13
N ARG A 174 -6.55 8.18 6.83
CA ARG A 174 -7.12 6.83 6.96
C ARG A 174 -7.50 6.25 5.61
N LEU A 175 -8.18 7.05 4.77
CA LEU A 175 -8.56 6.63 3.42
C LEU A 175 -7.31 6.32 2.59
N GLY A 176 -6.32 7.21 2.58
CA GLY A 176 -5.08 7.01 1.82
C GLY A 176 -4.32 5.76 2.24
N THR A 177 -4.26 5.47 3.55
CA THR A 177 -3.68 4.23 4.07
C THR A 177 -4.48 3.01 3.62
N GLY A 178 -5.82 3.04 3.67
CA GLY A 178 -6.67 1.95 3.19
C GLY A 178 -6.53 1.73 1.69
N LEU A 179 -6.56 2.82 0.90
CA LEU A 179 -6.37 2.78 -0.55
C LEU A 179 -5.02 2.18 -0.92
N SER A 180 -3.93 2.55 -0.23
CA SER A 180 -2.60 2.03 -0.56
C SER A 180 -2.52 0.51 -0.47
N ARG A 181 -3.19 -0.08 0.50
CA ARG A 181 -3.19 -1.54 0.71
C ARG A 181 -4.03 -2.28 -0.30
N VAL A 182 -5.21 -1.73 -0.59
CA VAL A 182 -6.07 -2.30 -1.65
C VAL A 182 -5.37 -2.19 -3.00
N VAL A 183 -4.81 -1.03 -3.34
CA VAL A 183 -4.07 -0.83 -4.60
C VAL A 183 -2.88 -1.79 -4.69
N ALA A 184 -2.06 -1.90 -3.64
CA ALA A 184 -0.90 -2.80 -3.67
C ALA A 184 -1.31 -4.27 -3.80
N HIS A 185 -2.39 -4.70 -3.11
CA HIS A 185 -2.97 -6.04 -3.25
C HIS A 185 -3.39 -6.34 -4.69
N GLU A 186 -4.16 -5.45 -5.28
CA GLU A 186 -4.65 -5.62 -6.66
C GLU A 186 -3.53 -5.50 -7.70
N LEU A 187 -2.50 -4.66 -7.46
CA LEU A 187 -1.33 -4.59 -8.33
C LEU A 187 -0.56 -5.92 -8.36
N VAL A 188 -0.47 -6.60 -7.21
CA VAL A 188 0.14 -7.93 -7.17
C VAL A 188 -0.65 -8.89 -8.05
N HIS A 189 -1.99 -8.91 -7.97
CA HIS A 189 -2.82 -9.75 -8.84
C HIS A 189 -2.74 -9.35 -10.32
N ALA A 190 -2.60 -8.05 -10.62
CA ALA A 190 -2.43 -7.59 -12.01
C ALA A 190 -1.11 -8.06 -12.63
N LEU A 191 -0.04 -8.11 -11.81
CA LEU A 191 1.28 -8.54 -12.25
C LEU A 191 1.44 -10.07 -12.22
N VAL A 192 0.84 -10.72 -11.23
CA VAL A 192 0.93 -12.17 -11.00
C VAL A 192 -0.49 -12.75 -10.80
N PRO A 193 -1.28 -12.89 -11.87
CA PRO A 193 -2.69 -13.30 -11.76
C PRO A 193 -2.91 -14.66 -11.07
N ALA A 194 -1.94 -15.57 -11.18
CA ALA A 194 -2.03 -16.91 -10.57
C ALA A 194 -1.59 -16.95 -9.10
N LEU A 195 -1.20 -15.80 -8.52
CA LEU A 195 -0.76 -15.79 -7.13
C LEU A 195 -1.95 -16.04 -6.19
N PRO A 196 -1.93 -17.11 -5.37
CA PRO A 196 -3.03 -17.39 -4.45
C PRO A 196 -3.06 -16.35 -3.31
N HIS A 197 -4.23 -16.16 -2.74
CA HIS A 197 -4.35 -15.42 -1.49
C HIS A 197 -3.62 -16.17 -0.36
N GLY A 198 -2.99 -15.37 0.54
CA GLY A 198 -2.19 -15.87 1.64
C GLY A 198 -2.42 -15.09 2.93
N LYS A 199 -1.35 -14.54 3.49
CA LYS A 199 -1.37 -13.72 4.71
C LYS A 199 -0.97 -12.27 4.39
N GLY A 200 -1.05 -11.40 5.39
CA GLY A 200 -0.61 -10.02 5.26
C GLY A 200 -1.30 -9.28 4.12
N LEU A 201 -0.52 -8.61 3.28
CA LEU A 201 -1.05 -7.86 2.14
C LEU A 201 -1.91 -8.72 1.22
N MET A 202 -1.55 -9.99 1.01
CA MET A 202 -2.26 -10.92 0.12
C MET A 202 -3.36 -11.72 0.81
N ALA A 203 -3.85 -11.29 1.98
CA ALA A 203 -5.00 -11.94 2.60
C ALA A 203 -6.24 -11.83 1.70
N ALA A 204 -7.02 -12.91 1.59
CA ALA A 204 -8.26 -12.93 0.80
C ALA A 204 -9.30 -11.89 1.27
N ARG A 205 -9.16 -11.41 2.50
CA ARG A 205 -10.00 -10.37 3.09
C ARG A 205 -9.14 -9.39 3.87
N LEU A 206 -9.13 -8.14 3.43
CA LEU A 206 -8.49 -7.05 4.14
C LEU A 206 -9.48 -6.47 5.15
N ASP A 207 -9.29 -6.77 6.41
CA ASP A 207 -10.11 -6.23 7.50
C ASP A 207 -9.70 -4.79 7.86
N ARG A 208 -10.50 -4.15 8.72
CA ARG A 208 -10.24 -2.76 9.14
C ARG A 208 -8.86 -2.59 9.79
N ARG A 209 -8.41 -3.56 10.59
CA ARG A 209 -7.10 -3.51 11.25
C ARG A 209 -5.98 -3.55 10.21
N MET A 210 -6.12 -4.40 9.22
CA MET A 210 -5.17 -4.47 8.11
C MET A 210 -5.18 -3.20 7.26
N LEU A 211 -6.36 -2.59 7.05
CA LEU A 211 -6.49 -1.36 6.25
C LEU A 211 -6.02 -0.09 6.97
N THR A 212 -6.04 -0.04 8.30
CA THR A 212 -5.72 1.18 9.07
C THR A 212 -4.52 1.06 9.99
N GLY A 213 -3.98 -0.14 10.20
CA GLY A 213 -2.82 -0.39 11.07
C GLY A 213 -1.54 0.32 10.58
N PRO A 214 -0.47 0.34 11.35
CA PRO A 214 0.78 1.03 10.99
C PRO A 214 1.51 0.35 9.82
N SER A 215 1.46 -0.97 9.72
CA SER A 215 2.08 -1.75 8.66
C SER A 215 1.21 -2.95 8.28
N VAL A 216 1.42 -3.48 7.11
CA VAL A 216 0.91 -4.76 6.64
C VAL A 216 2.09 -5.59 6.15
N PRO A 217 2.29 -6.82 6.65
CA PRO A 217 3.43 -7.63 6.21
C PRO A 217 3.29 -8.01 4.74
N VAL A 218 4.41 -7.92 4.02
CA VAL A 218 4.55 -8.42 2.65
C VAL A 218 5.39 -9.69 2.70
N ASP A 219 4.86 -10.77 2.15
CA ASP A 219 5.59 -12.03 2.07
C ASP A 219 6.75 -11.91 1.06
N ALA A 220 7.91 -12.47 1.40
CA ALA A 220 9.08 -12.44 0.54
C ALA A 220 8.85 -13.11 -0.83
N ASP A 221 8.05 -14.17 -0.86
CA ASP A 221 7.69 -14.89 -2.09
C ASP A 221 6.83 -14.01 -3.01
N VAL A 222 5.95 -13.18 -2.45
CA VAL A 222 5.18 -12.17 -3.21
C VAL A 222 6.13 -11.19 -3.89
N GLY A 223 7.11 -10.65 -3.15
CA GLY A 223 8.10 -9.75 -3.72
C GLY A 223 8.93 -10.40 -4.82
N LEU A 224 9.31 -11.67 -4.65
CA LEU A 224 10.03 -12.42 -5.68
C LEU A 224 9.19 -12.58 -6.96
N ALA A 225 7.93 -12.99 -6.83
CA ALA A 225 7.01 -13.18 -7.95
C ALA A 225 6.76 -11.88 -8.72
N VAL A 226 6.54 -10.77 -8.01
CA VAL A 226 6.33 -9.43 -8.60
C VAL A 226 7.56 -8.97 -9.38
N ARG A 227 8.77 -9.12 -8.82
CA ARG A 227 10.02 -8.79 -9.54
C ARG A 227 10.20 -9.63 -10.80
N ALA A 228 9.93 -10.94 -10.72
CA ALA A 228 10.03 -11.83 -11.88
C ALA A 228 9.04 -11.43 -12.98
N ALA A 229 7.82 -11.09 -12.62
CA ALA A 229 6.80 -10.63 -13.58
C ALA A 229 7.22 -9.32 -14.29
N LEU A 230 7.72 -8.34 -13.54
CA LEU A 230 8.19 -7.06 -14.08
C LEU A 230 9.46 -7.21 -14.94
N ALA A 231 10.31 -8.18 -14.66
CA ALA A 231 11.46 -8.52 -15.48
C ALA A 231 11.09 -9.29 -16.76
N GLY A 232 9.82 -9.58 -17.00
CA GLY A 232 9.35 -10.37 -18.13
C GLY A 232 9.62 -11.88 -18.00
N ILE A 233 10.09 -12.32 -16.84
CA ILE A 233 10.27 -13.72 -16.50
C ILE A 233 8.90 -14.23 -16.05
N ARG A 234 8.17 -14.93 -16.94
CA ARG A 234 6.92 -15.58 -16.53
C ARG A 234 7.22 -16.58 -15.42
N PRO A 235 6.61 -16.43 -14.21
CA PRO A 235 6.70 -17.47 -13.20
C PRO A 235 6.17 -18.76 -13.81
N VAL A 236 6.91 -19.85 -13.67
CA VAL A 236 6.38 -21.18 -13.99
C VAL A 236 5.21 -21.39 -13.01
N ALA A 237 4.01 -21.50 -13.57
CA ALA A 237 2.84 -21.82 -12.75
C ALA A 237 3.17 -23.10 -11.93
N PRO A 238 2.92 -23.12 -10.62
CA PRO A 238 3.08 -24.34 -9.86
C PRO A 238 2.24 -25.42 -10.55
N PRO A 239 2.71 -26.68 -10.60
CA PRO A 239 1.94 -27.75 -11.19
C PRO A 239 0.56 -27.71 -10.52
N THR A 240 -0.47 -27.55 -11.33
CA THR A 240 -1.85 -27.66 -10.85
C THR A 240 -1.98 -29.10 -10.42
N ASP A 241 -1.90 -29.36 -9.11
CA ASP A 241 -2.29 -30.65 -8.57
C ASP A 241 -3.73 -30.86 -9.01
N THR A 242 -3.85 -31.65 -10.06
CA THR A 242 -5.14 -32.12 -10.52
C THR A 242 -5.68 -32.96 -9.38
N ILE A 243 -6.51 -32.34 -8.54
CA ILE A 243 -7.33 -33.06 -7.59
C ILE A 243 -8.23 -33.90 -8.46
N LEU A 244 -7.81 -35.13 -8.69
CA LEU A 244 -8.67 -36.18 -9.20
C LEU A 244 -9.83 -36.27 -8.22
N ALA A 245 -10.96 -35.70 -8.62
CA ALA A 245 -12.21 -35.89 -7.93
C ALA A 245 -12.45 -37.41 -7.88
N ALA A 246 -12.35 -37.98 -6.70
CA ALA A 246 -12.77 -39.32 -6.45
C ALA A 246 -14.26 -39.40 -6.81
N GLU A 247 -14.55 -40.03 -7.94
CA GLU A 247 -15.91 -40.42 -8.30
C GLU A 247 -16.43 -41.30 -7.16
N SER A 248 -17.25 -40.72 -6.31
CA SER A 248 -18.08 -41.43 -5.34
C SER A 248 -19.12 -42.20 -6.14
N SER A 249 -18.83 -43.47 -6.43
CA SER A 249 -19.80 -44.45 -6.90
C SER A 249 -20.91 -44.54 -5.88
N ARG A 250 -22.00 -43.82 -6.11
CA ARG A 250 -23.28 -44.10 -5.43
C ARG A 250 -23.83 -45.40 -6.00
N GLU A 251 -23.63 -46.50 -5.27
CA GLU A 251 -24.48 -47.68 -5.41
C GLU A 251 -25.90 -47.27 -5.01
N GLU A 252 -26.82 -47.25 -5.99
CA GLU A 252 -28.25 -47.22 -5.71
C GLU A 252 -28.65 -48.58 -5.10
N PRO A 253 -29.39 -48.62 -4.00
CA PRO A 253 -30.01 -49.85 -3.52
C PRO A 253 -31.23 -50.15 -4.39
N GLU A 254 -31.17 -51.23 -5.16
CA GLU A 254 -32.38 -51.88 -5.74
C GLU A 254 -33.34 -52.28 -4.63
N SER A 255 -34.60 -51.86 -4.78
CA SER A 255 -35.76 -52.31 -3.99
C SER A 255 -36.73 -53.04 -4.87
#